data_9963adb018f98697c76a530a832454ce
#
_entry.id   9963adb018f98697c76a530a832454ce
#
_cell.length_a   1.000
_cell.length_b   1.000
_cell.length_c   1.000
_cell.angle_alpha   90.00
_cell.angle_beta   90.00
_cell.angle_gamma   90.00
#
_symmetry.space_group_name_H-M   'P 1'
#
loop_
_entity.id
_entity.type
_entity.pdbx_description
1 polymer ?
#
loop_
_entity_poly.entity_id
_entity_poly.type
_entity_poly.pdbx_seq_one_letter_code
_entity_poly.pdbx_strand_id
1 'polypeptide(L)'
;MATTLPYYEQKDIENIKKLREMTKTLPPFCTEFFRGIEPRTSTRTRIAYAYDLSVFFDFLKKENPVFSKMERMDFTLDHLDQITVTDLEEYMEYLKYRFNEHNQEIVNKERGIMRKISSLKSFYNYFFRTEKLKTNPAALVQLPKLHEKEIIR
;
A
#
# COMPACT_ATOMS: atom_id res chain seq x y z
N MET A 1 -21.62 -25.00 19.96
CA MET A 1 -22.88 -24.44 19.48
C MET A 1 -22.61 -23.33 18.50
N ALA A 2 -23.05 -23.49 17.25
CA ALA A 2 -22.80 -22.50 16.23
C ALA A 2 -23.70 -21.29 16.45
N THR A 3 -23.10 -20.13 16.76
CA THR A 3 -23.84 -18.91 16.83
C THR A 3 -24.05 -18.41 15.41
N THR A 4 -25.31 -18.25 15.02
CA THR A 4 -25.62 -17.72 13.69
C THR A 4 -25.47 -16.21 13.74
N LEU A 5 -24.34 -15.70 13.24
CA LEU A 5 -24.12 -14.27 13.11
C LEU A 5 -24.81 -13.74 11.85
N PRO A 6 -25.26 -12.48 11.83
CA PRO A 6 -25.72 -11.85 10.62
C PRO A 6 -24.65 -11.91 9.52
N TYR A 7 -25.10 -11.95 8.26
CA TYR A 7 -24.19 -12.09 7.11
C TYR A 7 -23.07 -11.03 7.12
N TYR A 8 -23.39 -9.77 7.41
CA TYR A 8 -22.40 -8.69 7.39
C TYR A 8 -21.33 -8.88 8.49
N GLU A 9 -21.70 -9.44 9.65
CA GLU A 9 -20.74 -9.72 10.71
C GLU A 9 -19.85 -10.90 10.35
N GLN A 10 -20.40 -11.92 9.70
CA GLN A 10 -19.61 -13.03 9.19
C GLN A 10 -18.61 -12.56 8.16
N LYS A 11 -19.05 -11.67 7.26
CA LYS A 11 -18.18 -11.11 6.24
C LYS A 11 -17.07 -10.25 6.85
N ASP A 12 -17.38 -9.49 7.88
CA ASP A 12 -16.39 -8.67 8.57
C ASP A 12 -15.34 -9.54 9.26
N ILE A 13 -15.75 -10.63 9.89
CA ILE A 13 -14.82 -11.58 10.50
C ILE A 13 -13.90 -12.21 9.45
N GLU A 14 -14.46 -12.61 8.31
CA GLU A 14 -13.66 -13.13 7.21
C GLU A 14 -12.63 -12.11 6.73
N ASN A 15 -13.03 -10.86 6.61
CA ASN A 15 -12.15 -9.78 6.20
C ASN A 15 -11.05 -9.52 7.24
N ILE A 16 -11.38 -9.58 8.53
CA ILE A 16 -10.38 -9.45 9.59
C ILE A 16 -9.33 -10.55 9.49
N LYS A 17 -9.78 -11.80 9.29
CA LYS A 17 -8.87 -12.93 9.12
C LYS A 17 -7.97 -12.74 7.92
N LYS A 18 -8.54 -12.31 6.79
CA LYS A 18 -7.78 -12.06 5.58
C LYS A 18 -6.76 -10.96 5.79
N LEU A 19 -7.15 -9.86 6.44
CA LEU A 19 -6.24 -8.76 6.74
C LEU A 19 -5.07 -9.23 7.60
N ARG A 20 -5.34 -10.03 8.63
CA ARG A 20 -4.30 -10.58 9.49
C ARG A 20 -3.30 -11.43 8.72
N GLU A 21 -3.79 -12.27 7.81
CA GLU A 21 -2.90 -13.07 6.96
C GLU A 21 -2.05 -12.21 6.04
N MET A 22 -2.63 -11.18 5.43
CA MET A 22 -1.90 -10.26 4.58
C MET A 22 -0.83 -9.49 5.36
N THR A 23 -1.17 -9.03 6.56
CA THR A 23 -0.27 -8.25 7.40
C THR A 23 0.96 -9.05 7.81
N LYS A 24 0.82 -10.36 8.00
CA LYS A 24 1.94 -11.24 8.31
C LYS A 24 2.99 -11.28 7.20
N THR A 25 2.62 -10.96 5.98
CA THR A 25 3.54 -10.95 4.84
C THR A 25 4.20 -9.60 4.61
N LEU A 26 3.84 -8.59 5.39
CA LEU A 26 4.37 -7.24 5.29
C LEU A 26 5.42 -7.00 6.37
N PRO A 27 6.26 -5.96 6.20
CA PRO A 27 7.21 -5.61 7.26
C PRO A 27 6.51 -5.42 8.61
N PRO A 28 7.15 -5.82 9.72
CA PRO A 28 6.49 -5.81 11.03
C PRO A 28 5.92 -4.46 11.45
N PHE A 29 6.55 -3.35 11.07
CA PHE A 29 6.05 -2.02 11.46
C PHE A 29 4.71 -1.68 10.81
N CYS A 30 4.31 -2.37 9.75
CA CYS A 30 3.02 -2.14 9.11
C CYS A 30 1.84 -2.42 10.05
N THR A 31 2.03 -3.28 11.03
CA THR A 31 1.00 -3.56 12.04
C THR A 31 0.59 -2.29 12.79
N GLU A 32 1.54 -1.41 13.08
CA GLU A 32 1.25 -0.14 13.74
C GLU A 32 0.37 0.75 12.87
N PHE A 33 0.67 0.80 11.59
CA PHE A 33 -0.14 1.59 10.64
C PHE A 33 -1.59 1.10 10.64
N PHE A 34 -1.81 -0.20 10.51
CA PHE A 34 -3.16 -0.74 10.46
C PHE A 34 -3.92 -0.51 11.75
N ARG A 35 -3.23 -0.59 12.89
CA ARG A 35 -3.83 -0.25 14.19
C ARG A 35 -4.20 1.22 14.24
N GLY A 36 -3.32 2.08 13.74
CA GLY A 36 -3.53 3.52 13.79
C GLY A 36 -4.70 4.00 12.95
N ILE A 37 -4.98 3.35 11.82
CA ILE A 37 -6.07 3.75 10.94
C ILE A 37 -7.37 3.00 11.18
N GLU A 38 -7.36 1.99 12.06
CA GLU A 38 -8.54 1.16 12.31
C GLU A 38 -9.79 1.96 12.67
N PRO A 39 -9.71 2.95 13.58
CA PRO A 39 -10.93 3.65 14.01
C PRO A 39 -11.64 4.42 12.90
N ARG A 40 -10.96 4.78 11.84
CA ARG A 40 -11.53 5.62 10.77
C ARG A 40 -11.64 4.91 9.42
N THR A 41 -11.39 3.61 9.39
CA THR A 41 -11.44 2.84 8.14
C THR A 41 -12.20 1.54 8.34
N SER A 42 -12.77 1.05 7.23
CA SER A 42 -13.39 -0.27 7.22
C SER A 42 -12.32 -1.35 7.02
N THR A 43 -12.67 -2.59 7.34
CA THR A 43 -11.78 -3.73 7.10
C THR A 43 -11.45 -3.86 5.62
N ARG A 44 -12.42 -3.61 4.74
CA ARG A 44 -12.20 -3.65 3.29
C ARG A 44 -11.16 -2.63 2.83
N THR A 45 -11.23 -1.43 3.38
CA THR A 45 -10.26 -0.38 3.08
C THR A 45 -8.86 -0.80 3.52
N ARG A 46 -8.74 -1.38 4.71
CA ARG A 46 -7.44 -1.83 5.22
C ARG A 46 -6.88 -2.99 4.38
N ILE A 47 -7.72 -3.89 3.90
CA ILE A 47 -7.30 -4.95 2.97
C ILE A 47 -6.73 -4.34 1.69
N ALA A 48 -7.41 -3.33 1.14
CA ALA A 48 -6.92 -2.64 -0.04
C ALA A 48 -5.55 -1.98 0.22
N TYR A 49 -5.38 -1.34 1.37
CA TYR A 49 -4.10 -0.78 1.76
C TYR A 49 -3.01 -1.84 1.91
N ALA A 50 -3.35 -2.97 2.52
CA ALA A 50 -2.38 -4.07 2.67
C ALA A 50 -1.92 -4.58 1.31
N TYR A 51 -2.83 -4.73 0.36
CA TYR A 51 -2.49 -5.12 -1.00
C TYR A 51 -1.59 -4.07 -1.65
N ASP A 52 -1.96 -2.80 -1.56
CA ASP A 52 -1.18 -1.73 -2.17
C ASP A 52 0.23 -1.65 -1.57
N LEU A 53 0.36 -1.84 -0.26
CA LEU A 53 1.68 -1.86 0.38
C LEU A 53 2.51 -3.06 -0.08
N SER A 54 1.88 -4.22 -0.28
CA SER A 54 2.61 -5.39 -0.78
C SER A 54 3.19 -5.13 -2.18
N VAL A 55 2.44 -4.44 -3.03
CA VAL A 55 2.92 -4.06 -4.36
C VAL A 55 4.11 -3.10 -4.25
N PHE A 56 4.03 -2.15 -3.33
CA PHE A 56 5.12 -1.19 -3.11
C PHE A 56 6.40 -1.86 -2.63
N PHE A 57 6.31 -2.74 -1.64
CA PHE A 57 7.51 -3.43 -1.16
C PHE A 57 8.09 -4.37 -2.21
N ASP A 58 7.25 -5.00 -3.02
CA ASP A 58 7.73 -5.81 -4.14
C ASP A 58 8.44 -4.97 -5.18
N PHE A 59 7.93 -3.77 -5.46
CA PHE A 59 8.62 -2.83 -6.34
C PHE A 59 10.01 -2.50 -5.81
N LEU A 60 10.12 -2.18 -4.52
CA LEU A 60 11.42 -1.86 -3.93
C LEU A 60 12.42 -3.00 -4.10
N LYS A 61 11.96 -4.23 -3.89
CA LYS A 61 12.82 -5.40 -4.06
C LYS A 61 13.26 -5.61 -5.51
N LYS A 62 12.33 -5.43 -6.44
CA LYS A 62 12.59 -5.74 -7.86
C LYS A 62 13.38 -4.65 -8.57
N GLU A 63 13.07 -3.40 -8.28
CA GLU A 63 13.51 -2.28 -9.11
C GLU A 63 14.53 -1.38 -8.43
N ASN A 64 14.61 -1.38 -7.11
CA ASN A 64 15.54 -0.51 -6.40
C ASN A 64 16.79 -1.31 -6.00
N PRO A 65 17.98 -0.96 -6.55
CA PRO A 65 19.21 -1.73 -6.27
C PRO A 65 19.57 -1.77 -4.78
N VAL A 66 19.21 -0.74 -4.02
CA VAL A 66 19.51 -0.67 -2.58
C VAL A 66 18.83 -1.80 -1.83
N PHE A 67 17.64 -2.21 -2.28
CA PHE A 67 16.80 -3.17 -1.56
C PHE A 67 16.69 -4.53 -2.24
N SER A 68 17.47 -4.78 -3.29
CA SER A 68 17.29 -5.96 -4.15
C SER A 68 17.50 -7.30 -3.45
N LYS A 69 18.25 -7.31 -2.35
CA LYS A 69 18.54 -8.54 -1.60
C LYS A 69 17.68 -8.70 -0.35
N MET A 70 16.75 -7.78 -0.14
CA MET A 70 15.92 -7.79 1.06
C MET A 70 14.63 -8.55 0.83
N GLU A 71 14.16 -9.24 1.87
CA GLU A 71 12.80 -9.77 1.89
C GLU A 71 11.86 -8.71 2.48
N ARG A 72 10.55 -8.85 2.27
CA ARG A 72 9.58 -7.89 2.81
C ARG A 72 9.74 -7.69 4.30
N MET A 73 10.01 -8.77 5.04
CA MET A 73 10.10 -8.72 6.50
C MET A 73 11.36 -8.01 6.99
N ASP A 74 12.33 -7.76 6.12
CA ASP A 74 13.58 -7.11 6.48
C ASP A 74 13.50 -5.59 6.44
N PHE A 75 12.46 -5.03 5.84
CA PHE A 75 12.30 -3.58 5.77
C PHE A 75 12.03 -3.00 7.15
N THR A 76 12.66 -1.87 7.41
CA THR A 76 12.48 -1.10 8.64
C THR A 76 12.10 0.33 8.30
N LEU A 77 11.71 1.09 9.33
CA LEU A 77 11.40 2.52 9.14
C LEU A 77 12.62 3.30 8.64
N ASP A 78 13.84 2.90 9.04
CA ASP A 78 15.05 3.55 8.53
C ASP A 78 15.19 3.40 7.01
N HIS A 79 14.79 2.25 6.49
CA HIS A 79 14.77 2.06 5.03
C HIS A 79 13.77 2.99 4.36
N LEU A 80 12.60 3.21 4.97
CA LEU A 80 11.62 4.14 4.43
C LEU A 80 12.14 5.57 4.41
N ASP A 81 12.97 5.96 5.38
CA ASP A 81 13.60 7.28 5.40
C ASP A 81 14.63 7.48 4.29
N GLN A 82 15.10 6.39 3.68
CA GLN A 82 16.04 6.45 2.56
C GLN A 82 15.34 6.61 1.20
N ILE A 83 14.05 6.42 1.15
CA ILE A 83 13.28 6.50 -0.09
C ILE A 83 13.05 7.97 -0.44
N THR A 84 13.29 8.29 -1.70
CA THR A 84 13.22 9.66 -2.21
C THR A 84 11.97 9.87 -3.05
N VAL A 85 11.68 11.14 -3.35
CA VAL A 85 10.60 11.48 -4.29
C VAL A 85 10.83 10.82 -5.64
N THR A 86 12.09 10.80 -6.10
CA THR A 86 12.44 10.17 -7.36
C THR A 86 12.09 8.67 -7.35
N ASP A 87 12.37 7.98 -6.25
CA ASP A 87 11.99 6.57 -6.11
C ASP A 87 10.49 6.38 -6.27
N LEU A 88 9.70 7.29 -5.72
CA LEU A 88 8.24 7.21 -5.81
C LEU A 88 7.73 7.56 -7.20
N GLU A 89 8.40 8.46 -7.89
CA GLU A 89 8.08 8.75 -9.29
C GLU A 89 8.38 7.54 -10.17
N GLU A 90 9.47 6.84 -9.90
CA GLU A 90 9.78 5.58 -10.58
C GLU A 90 8.74 4.50 -10.27
N TYR A 91 8.24 4.48 -9.04
CA TYR A 91 7.16 3.58 -8.67
C TYR A 91 5.90 3.85 -9.49
N MET A 92 5.57 5.11 -9.71
CA MET A 92 4.42 5.48 -10.55
C MET A 92 4.57 4.97 -11.98
N GLU A 93 5.77 5.07 -12.55
CA GLU A 93 6.05 4.52 -13.88
C GLU A 93 5.92 2.99 -13.88
N TYR A 94 6.46 2.35 -12.87
CA TYR A 94 6.37 0.90 -12.71
C TYR A 94 4.92 0.43 -12.70
N LEU A 95 4.04 1.17 -12.01
CA LEU A 95 2.63 0.81 -11.90
C LEU A 95 1.89 0.83 -13.24
N LYS A 96 2.38 1.57 -14.22
CA LYS A 96 1.73 1.62 -15.53
C LYS A 96 1.77 0.29 -16.25
N TYR A 97 2.85 -0.46 -16.05
CA TYR A 97 3.03 -1.77 -16.68
C TYR A 97 4.02 -2.59 -15.86
N ARG A 98 3.58 -3.71 -15.33
CA ARG A 98 4.41 -4.58 -14.50
C ARG A 98 3.95 -6.02 -14.60
N PHE A 99 4.78 -6.92 -14.08
CA PHE A 99 4.40 -8.31 -13.90
C PHE A 99 4.20 -8.57 -12.41
N ASN A 100 3.14 -9.31 -12.07
CA ASN A 100 2.90 -9.69 -10.68
C ASN A 100 3.71 -10.95 -10.33
N GLU A 101 3.51 -11.44 -9.12
CA GLU A 101 4.21 -12.62 -8.61
C GLU A 101 3.91 -13.91 -9.41
N HIS A 102 2.79 -13.92 -10.13
CA HIS A 102 2.40 -15.04 -11.00
C HIS A 102 2.81 -14.82 -12.45
N ASN A 103 3.68 -13.86 -12.69
CA ASN A 103 4.19 -13.48 -14.01
C ASN A 103 3.09 -13.06 -14.98
N GLN A 104 2.01 -12.50 -14.46
CA GLN A 104 0.92 -11.93 -15.25
C GLN A 104 1.15 -10.45 -15.47
N GLU A 105 0.80 -9.98 -16.65
CA GLU A 105 0.88 -8.56 -16.97
C GLU A 105 -0.19 -7.79 -16.19
N ILE A 106 0.22 -6.74 -15.51
CA ILE A 106 -0.67 -5.85 -14.80
C ILE A 106 -0.49 -4.45 -15.35
N VAL A 107 -1.58 -3.83 -15.76
CA VAL A 107 -1.61 -2.46 -16.25
C VAL A 107 -2.48 -1.65 -15.31
N ASN A 108 -1.91 -0.63 -14.69
CA ASN A 108 -2.68 0.32 -13.91
C ASN A 108 -2.88 1.59 -14.72
N LYS A 109 -4.13 2.00 -14.85
CA LYS A 109 -4.46 3.31 -15.41
C LYS A 109 -4.43 4.36 -14.31
N GLU A 110 -4.69 5.61 -14.67
CA GLU A 110 -4.55 6.76 -13.78
C GLU A 110 -5.24 6.57 -12.43
N ARG A 111 -6.47 6.02 -12.41
CA ARG A 111 -7.20 5.81 -11.16
C ARG A 111 -6.53 4.79 -10.26
N GLY A 112 -6.02 3.70 -10.84
CA GLY A 112 -5.31 2.67 -10.09
C GLY A 112 -4.00 3.18 -9.51
N ILE A 113 -3.26 3.96 -10.30
CA ILE A 113 -2.03 4.58 -9.85
C ILE A 113 -2.32 5.58 -8.73
N MET A 114 -3.32 6.45 -8.93
CA MET A 114 -3.72 7.42 -7.92
C MET A 114 -4.10 6.75 -6.60
N ARG A 115 -4.87 5.67 -6.66
CA ARG A 115 -5.28 4.93 -5.47
C ARG A 115 -4.07 4.38 -4.72
N LYS A 116 -3.11 3.76 -5.43
CA LYS A 116 -1.92 3.19 -4.81
C LYS A 116 -1.01 4.26 -4.23
N ILE A 117 -0.87 5.38 -4.91
CA ILE A 117 -0.09 6.50 -4.36
C ILE A 117 -0.79 7.11 -3.16
N SER A 118 -2.12 7.19 -3.19
CA SER A 118 -2.89 7.69 -2.03
C SER A 118 -2.73 6.79 -0.81
N SER A 119 -2.74 5.47 -0.99
CA SER A 119 -2.45 4.52 0.08
C SER A 119 -1.07 4.78 0.67
N LEU A 120 -0.09 4.99 -0.19
CA LEU A 120 1.28 5.24 0.23
C LEU A 120 1.41 6.58 0.96
N LYS A 121 0.69 7.62 0.51
CA LYS A 121 0.65 8.90 1.21
C LYS A 121 0.07 8.75 2.62
N SER A 122 -0.99 7.98 2.78
CA SER A 122 -1.57 7.71 4.11
C SER A 122 -0.57 6.99 5.00
N PHE A 123 0.14 6.02 4.44
CA PHE A 123 1.13 5.22 5.14
C PHE A 123 2.29 6.08 5.64
N TYR A 124 2.92 6.84 4.76
CA TYR A 124 4.00 7.74 5.13
C TYR A 124 3.55 8.81 6.11
N ASN A 125 2.37 9.38 5.86
CA ASN A 125 1.84 10.44 6.73
C ASN A 125 1.62 9.94 8.16
N TYR A 126 1.13 8.71 8.31
CA TYR A 126 0.94 8.14 9.64
C TYR A 126 2.26 8.10 10.42
N PHE A 127 3.31 7.56 9.82
CA PHE A 127 4.60 7.44 10.49
C PHE A 127 5.32 8.78 10.65
N PHE A 128 5.16 9.68 9.70
CA PHE A 128 5.74 11.02 9.82
C PHE A 128 5.05 11.82 10.92
N ARG A 129 3.73 11.78 10.96
CA ARG A 129 2.93 12.48 11.98
C ARG A 129 3.19 11.95 13.39
N THR A 130 3.44 10.67 13.52
CA THR A 130 3.74 10.05 14.81
C THR A 130 5.24 10.09 15.15
N GLU A 131 6.00 10.85 14.37
CA GLU A 131 7.43 11.10 14.61
C GLU A 131 8.32 9.86 14.51
N LYS A 132 7.87 8.85 13.78
CA LYS A 132 8.65 7.63 13.55
C LYS A 132 9.46 7.69 12.26
N LEU A 133 9.12 8.59 11.36
CA LEU A 133 9.90 8.89 10.16
C LEU A 133 10.35 10.34 10.22
N LYS A 134 11.55 10.58 9.70
CA LYS A 134 12.14 11.92 9.59
C LYS A 134 11.75 12.61 8.29
N THR A 135 11.38 11.83 7.27
CA THR A 135 11.07 12.33 5.94
C THR A 135 9.68 11.85 5.53
N ASN A 136 9.08 12.58 4.59
CA ASN A 136 7.80 12.18 4.00
C ASN A 136 7.82 12.48 2.50
N PRO A 137 8.55 11.65 1.73
CA PRO A 137 8.64 11.88 0.29
C PRO A 137 7.30 11.72 -0.42
N ALA A 138 6.41 10.89 0.13
CA ALA A 138 5.10 10.68 -0.47
C ALA A 138 4.25 11.96 -0.47
N ALA A 139 4.45 12.84 0.50
CA ALA A 139 3.74 14.12 0.53
C ALA A 139 4.11 15.03 -0.64
N LEU A 140 5.28 14.82 -1.22
CA LEU A 140 5.81 15.65 -2.30
C LEU A 140 5.48 15.11 -3.69
N VAL A 141 4.99 13.88 -3.78
CA VAL A 141 4.63 13.28 -5.06
C VAL A 141 3.31 13.85 -5.56
N GLN A 142 3.29 14.28 -6.80
CA GLN A 142 2.07 14.77 -7.42
C GLN A 142 1.25 13.59 -7.91
N LEU A 143 -0.03 13.57 -7.55
CA LEU A 143 -0.95 12.55 -8.03
C LEU A 143 -1.18 12.72 -9.53
N PRO A 144 -1.34 11.62 -10.27
CA PRO A 144 -1.71 11.70 -11.67
C PRO A 144 -2.98 12.53 -11.83
N LYS A 145 -2.97 13.41 -12.80
CA LYS A 145 -4.16 14.16 -13.12
C LYS A 145 -5.15 13.21 -13.79
N LEU A 146 -6.32 13.05 -13.18
CA LEU A 146 -7.38 12.30 -13.81
C LEU A 146 -7.81 13.09 -15.03
N HIS A 147 -7.53 12.55 -16.21
CA HIS A 147 -8.22 13.00 -17.39
C HIS A 147 -9.65 12.50 -17.23
N GLU A 148 -10.50 13.36 -16.68
CA GLU A 148 -11.91 13.12 -16.86
C GLU A 148 -12.05 12.90 -18.37
N LYS A 149 -12.40 11.70 -18.74
CA LYS A 149 -12.91 11.47 -20.06
C LYS A 149 -13.86 12.59 -20.29
N GLU A 150 -13.45 13.54 -21.11
CA GLU A 150 -14.35 14.52 -21.61
C GLU A 150 -15.56 13.74 -22.02
N ILE A 151 -16.59 13.87 -21.23
CA ILE A 151 -17.85 13.28 -21.62
C ILE A 151 -18.24 14.04 -22.85
N ILE A 152 -17.94 13.45 -23.96
CA ILE A 152 -18.39 13.98 -25.24
C ILE A 152 -19.88 13.75 -25.23
N ARG A 153 -20.58 14.81 -25.05
CA ARG A 153 -22.03 14.80 -25.15
C ARG A 153 -22.46 15.07 -26.55
#